data_c38cb56ee810f4ce98f04dc6d544f9d7
#
_entry.id   c38cb56ee810f4ce98f04dc6d544f9d7
#
_cell.length_a   1.000
_cell.length_b   1.000
_cell.length_c   1.000
_cell.angle_alpha   90.00
_cell.angle_beta   90.00
_cell.angle_gamma   90.00
#
_symmetry.space_group_name_H-M   'P 1'
#
loop_
_entity.id
_entity.type
_entity.pdbx_description
1 polymer ?
#
loop_
_entity_poly.entity_id
_entity_poly.type
_entity_poly.pdbx_seq_one_letter_code
_entity_poly.pdbx_strand_id
1 'polypeptide(L)'
;MAKLRQCAIYGKGGIGKSTTTQNLVAALAESGKKVMIVGCDPKADSTRLILHSKAQTSVMQLAAEAGSVEDLELEDVMNIGFGGIKCVESGGPEPGVGCAGRGVITAINFLEEEGAYDEALDFVFYDVLGDVVCGGFAMPIRENKAQEIYIVCSGEMMAMYAANNIAKGIVKYANSGGVRLAGLICNSRNTDREDELIMALAARLGTTMTHFVPRHNAVQHAEIRRMTVIEYDPTHSQADEYRAL
;
A
#
# COMPACT_ATOMS: atom_id res chain seq x y z
N MET A 1 -13.21 18.48 11.93
CA MET A 1 -12.68 17.11 11.74
C MET A 1 -11.62 17.16 10.67
N ALA A 2 -10.49 16.46 10.82
CA ALA A 2 -9.51 16.33 9.74
C ALA A 2 -10.17 15.53 8.60
N LYS A 3 -9.93 15.94 7.35
CA LYS A 3 -10.45 15.22 6.19
C LYS A 3 -9.71 13.88 6.07
N LEU A 4 -10.42 12.79 5.85
CA LEU A 4 -9.84 11.46 5.57
C LEU A 4 -8.77 11.58 4.47
N ARG A 5 -7.57 11.10 4.75
CA ARG A 5 -6.48 11.01 3.77
C ARG A 5 -6.45 9.63 3.15
N GLN A 6 -6.57 9.57 1.85
CA GLN A 6 -6.50 8.33 1.09
C GLN A 6 -5.23 8.32 0.25
N CYS A 7 -4.34 7.39 0.56
CA CYS A 7 -3.02 7.26 -0.01
C CYS A 7 -2.90 5.93 -0.76
N ALA A 8 -2.26 5.91 -1.93
CA ALA A 8 -1.92 4.68 -2.60
C ALA A 8 -0.40 4.53 -2.71
N ILE A 9 0.09 3.34 -2.39
CA ILE A 9 1.50 2.99 -2.43
C ILE A 9 1.74 2.09 -3.63
N TYR A 10 2.60 2.55 -4.54
CA TYR A 10 3.03 1.85 -5.73
C TYR A 10 4.52 1.51 -5.66
N GLY A 11 5.00 0.65 -6.54
CA GLY A 11 6.42 0.33 -6.65
C GLY A 11 6.64 -1.02 -7.33
N LYS A 12 7.85 -1.23 -7.85
CA LYS A 12 8.25 -2.47 -8.54
C LYS A 12 8.04 -3.70 -7.64
N GLY A 13 7.65 -4.83 -8.23
CA GLY A 13 7.56 -6.11 -7.52
C GLY A 13 8.87 -6.44 -6.79
N GLY A 14 8.75 -6.87 -5.52
CA GLY A 14 9.90 -7.19 -4.67
C GLY A 14 10.69 -5.99 -4.12
N ILE A 15 10.26 -4.75 -4.36
CA ILE A 15 10.94 -3.55 -3.82
C ILE A 15 10.77 -3.38 -2.30
N GLY A 16 9.87 -4.13 -1.69
CA GLY A 16 9.53 -4.00 -0.27
C GLY A 16 8.36 -3.04 0.01
N LYS A 17 7.54 -2.78 -1.00
CA LYS A 17 6.37 -1.91 -0.92
C LYS A 17 5.45 -2.29 0.25
N SER A 18 4.93 -3.52 0.26
CA SER A 18 3.99 -3.99 1.30
C SER A 18 4.61 -4.01 2.69
N THR A 19 5.90 -4.36 2.83
CA THR A 19 6.64 -4.27 4.09
C THR A 19 6.73 -2.82 4.58
N THR A 20 7.05 -1.88 3.69
CA THR A 20 7.12 -0.44 4.01
C THR A 20 5.74 0.07 4.41
N THR A 21 4.68 -0.26 3.65
CA THR A 21 3.31 0.16 3.94
C THR A 21 2.85 -0.34 5.31
N GLN A 22 3.07 -1.61 5.63
CA GLN A 22 2.66 -2.20 6.91
C GLN A 22 3.40 -1.57 8.10
N ASN A 23 4.70 -1.29 7.97
CA ASN A 23 5.44 -0.59 9.03
C ASN A 23 4.98 0.87 9.19
N LEU A 24 4.68 1.57 8.09
CA LEU A 24 4.15 2.93 8.12
C LEU A 24 2.78 2.98 8.82
N VAL A 25 1.85 2.09 8.46
CA VAL A 25 0.52 2.08 9.11
C VAL A 25 0.59 1.68 10.57
N ALA A 26 1.54 0.81 10.95
CA ALA A 26 1.81 0.48 12.35
C ALA A 26 2.34 1.68 13.14
N ALA A 27 3.25 2.46 12.58
CA ALA A 27 3.76 3.69 13.19
C ALA A 27 2.66 4.76 13.35
N LEU A 28 1.78 4.90 12.35
CA LEU A 28 0.62 5.80 12.45
C LEU A 28 -0.36 5.35 13.55
N ALA A 29 -0.66 4.06 13.65
CA ALA A 29 -1.51 3.52 14.70
C ALA A 29 -0.89 3.71 16.10
N GLU A 30 0.42 3.49 16.24
CA GLU A 30 1.17 3.77 17.47
C GLU A 30 1.04 5.25 17.88
N SER A 31 1.00 6.17 16.92
CA SER A 31 0.78 7.61 17.16
C SER A 31 -0.67 7.98 17.47
N GLY A 32 -1.57 7.00 17.59
CA GLY A 32 -2.99 7.19 17.90
C GLY A 32 -3.88 7.48 16.69
N LYS A 33 -3.38 7.33 15.45
CA LYS A 33 -4.18 7.49 14.23
C LYS A 33 -5.03 6.25 13.96
N LYS A 34 -6.22 6.46 13.45
CA LYS A 34 -7.10 5.39 12.97
C LYS A 34 -6.85 5.14 11.51
N VAL A 35 -6.37 3.95 11.21
CA VAL A 35 -5.85 3.60 9.88
C VAL A 35 -6.54 2.36 9.34
N MET A 36 -6.80 2.37 8.04
CA MET A 36 -7.22 1.23 7.27
C MET A 36 -6.18 0.93 6.19
N ILE A 37 -5.87 -0.36 5.98
CA ILE A 37 -5.04 -0.83 4.86
C ILE A 37 -5.87 -1.75 3.96
N VAL A 38 -5.84 -1.48 2.66
CA VAL A 38 -6.50 -2.27 1.62
C VAL A 38 -5.43 -2.86 0.72
N GLY A 39 -5.24 -4.16 0.80
CA GLY A 39 -4.32 -4.90 -0.07
C GLY A 39 -4.93 -5.07 -1.46
N CYS A 40 -4.22 -4.59 -2.48
CA CYS A 40 -4.62 -4.66 -3.88
C CYS A 40 -3.70 -5.62 -4.67
N ASP A 41 -3.22 -6.67 -4.03
CA ASP A 41 -2.43 -7.74 -4.65
C ASP A 41 -3.23 -9.06 -4.62
N PRO A 42 -3.32 -9.79 -5.74
CA PRO A 42 -3.98 -11.11 -5.78
C PRO A 42 -3.46 -12.13 -4.76
N LYS A 43 -2.23 -11.94 -4.25
CA LYS A 43 -1.61 -12.81 -3.24
C LYS A 43 -2.18 -12.63 -1.84
N ALA A 44 -2.97 -11.58 -1.59
CA ALA A 44 -3.57 -11.25 -0.30
C ALA A 44 -2.54 -11.28 0.87
N ASP A 45 -1.39 -10.61 0.68
CA ASP A 45 -0.29 -10.59 1.63
C ASP A 45 0.11 -9.19 2.12
N SER A 46 -0.69 -8.18 1.77
CA SER A 46 -0.45 -6.77 2.12
C SER A 46 -0.73 -6.44 3.59
N THR A 47 -1.45 -7.32 4.30
CA THR A 47 -1.84 -7.12 5.71
C THR A 47 -1.22 -8.13 6.68
N ARG A 48 -0.38 -9.02 6.16
CA ARG A 48 0.14 -10.18 6.88
C ARG A 48 0.93 -9.88 8.17
N LEU A 49 1.65 -8.75 8.23
CA LEU A 49 2.44 -8.36 9.40
C LEU A 49 1.57 -7.69 10.47
N ILE A 50 0.48 -7.07 10.07
CA ILE A 50 -0.50 -6.44 10.96
C ILE A 50 -1.40 -7.49 11.61
N LEU A 51 -1.73 -8.57 10.86
CA LEU A 51 -2.61 -9.65 11.29
C LEU A 51 -1.85 -10.92 11.75
N HIS A 52 -0.51 -10.89 11.78
CA HIS A 52 0.37 -11.98 12.21
C HIS A 52 0.15 -13.30 11.45
N SER A 53 -0.26 -13.24 10.21
CA SER A 53 -0.63 -14.40 9.41
C SER A 53 0.22 -14.53 8.13
N LYS A 54 0.08 -15.63 7.39
CA LYS A 54 0.80 -15.81 6.12
C LYS A 54 0.11 -15.13 4.95
N ALA A 55 -1.20 -15.28 4.87
CA ALA A 55 -2.08 -14.70 3.89
C ALA A 55 -3.47 -14.56 4.51
N GLN A 56 -4.28 -13.70 3.95
CA GLN A 56 -5.65 -13.46 4.39
C GLN A 56 -6.64 -14.03 3.37
N THR A 57 -7.84 -14.36 3.83
CA THR A 57 -8.98 -14.58 2.96
C THR A 57 -9.35 -13.23 2.33
N SER A 58 -9.46 -13.21 1.02
CA SER A 58 -9.74 -11.98 0.28
C SER A 58 -11.21 -11.80 -0.01
N VAL A 59 -11.64 -10.55 -0.28
CA VAL A 59 -13.01 -10.24 -0.72
C VAL A 59 -13.42 -11.11 -1.90
N MET A 60 -12.54 -11.25 -2.91
CA MET A 60 -12.86 -12.05 -4.10
C MET A 60 -12.98 -13.54 -3.82
N GLN A 61 -12.22 -14.08 -2.86
CA GLN A 61 -12.36 -15.47 -2.45
C GLN A 61 -13.68 -15.69 -1.72
N LEU A 62 -14.03 -14.85 -0.76
CA LEU A 62 -15.30 -14.94 -0.03
C LEU A 62 -16.51 -14.78 -0.97
N ALA A 63 -16.44 -13.84 -1.92
CA ALA A 63 -17.47 -13.65 -2.93
C ALA A 63 -17.65 -14.90 -3.81
N ALA A 64 -16.56 -15.59 -4.16
CA ALA A 64 -16.65 -16.84 -4.93
C ALA A 64 -17.29 -17.98 -4.12
N GLU A 65 -17.06 -18.02 -2.80
CA GLU A 65 -17.66 -19.00 -1.88
C GLU A 65 -19.15 -18.69 -1.61
N ALA A 66 -19.50 -17.41 -1.47
CA ALA A 66 -20.89 -16.97 -1.24
C ALA A 66 -21.75 -16.96 -2.52
N GLY A 67 -21.13 -16.78 -3.67
CA GLY A 67 -21.80 -16.68 -4.99
C GLY A 67 -21.76 -15.27 -5.57
N SER A 68 -21.80 -14.24 -4.75
CA SER A 68 -21.68 -12.82 -5.14
C SER A 68 -20.98 -12.01 -4.06
N VAL A 69 -20.40 -10.87 -4.44
CA VAL A 69 -19.89 -9.90 -3.48
C VAL A 69 -21.02 -9.18 -2.71
N GLU A 70 -22.19 -9.12 -3.32
CA GLU A 70 -23.42 -8.53 -2.72
C GLU A 70 -23.98 -9.38 -1.56
N ASP A 71 -23.55 -10.65 -1.45
CA ASP A 71 -23.95 -11.57 -0.37
C ASP A 71 -23.02 -11.48 0.85
N LEU A 72 -22.03 -10.57 0.83
CA LEU A 72 -21.06 -10.37 1.91
C LEU A 72 -21.42 -9.14 2.75
N GLU A 73 -21.10 -9.23 4.04
CA GLU A 73 -21.13 -8.09 4.97
C GLU A 73 -19.71 -7.59 5.21
N LEU A 74 -19.59 -6.34 5.67
CA LEU A 74 -18.28 -5.73 5.93
C LEU A 74 -17.43 -6.53 6.96
N GLU A 75 -18.11 -7.11 7.95
CA GLU A 75 -17.51 -7.93 9.00
C GLU A 75 -16.88 -9.22 8.48
N ASP A 76 -17.35 -9.74 7.35
CA ASP A 76 -16.80 -10.97 6.74
C ASP A 76 -15.41 -10.73 6.14
N VAL A 77 -15.16 -9.52 5.66
CA VAL A 77 -13.97 -9.18 4.88
C VAL A 77 -12.95 -8.33 5.65
N MET A 78 -13.39 -7.65 6.71
CA MET A 78 -12.55 -6.72 7.47
C MET A 78 -12.03 -7.34 8.75
N ASN A 79 -10.72 -7.44 8.86
CA ASN A 79 -10.04 -7.90 10.06
C ASN A 79 -9.42 -6.71 10.82
N ILE A 80 -9.35 -6.82 12.14
CA ILE A 80 -8.69 -5.83 12.99
C ILE A 80 -7.37 -6.44 13.49
N GLY A 81 -6.26 -5.74 13.22
CA GLY A 81 -4.93 -6.18 13.60
C GLY A 81 -4.24 -5.26 14.62
N PHE A 82 -2.93 -5.31 14.64
CA PHE A 82 -2.09 -4.51 15.54
C PHE A 82 -2.54 -3.06 15.61
N GLY A 83 -2.61 -2.49 16.82
CA GLY A 83 -2.96 -1.09 17.04
C GLY A 83 -4.38 -0.70 16.61
N GLY A 84 -5.27 -1.68 16.36
CA GLY A 84 -6.63 -1.43 15.88
C GLY A 84 -6.73 -1.10 14.39
N ILE A 85 -5.70 -1.41 13.62
CA ILE A 85 -5.67 -1.19 12.16
C ILE A 85 -6.71 -2.09 11.49
N LYS A 86 -7.59 -1.48 10.70
CA LYS A 86 -8.54 -2.17 9.84
C LYS A 86 -7.81 -2.73 8.61
N CYS A 87 -7.99 -4.01 8.31
CA CYS A 87 -7.28 -4.74 7.27
C CYS A 87 -8.25 -5.42 6.32
N VAL A 88 -8.12 -5.17 5.03
CA VAL A 88 -8.87 -5.85 3.97
C VAL A 88 -7.93 -6.24 2.85
N GLU A 89 -8.12 -7.43 2.28
CA GLU A 89 -7.43 -7.89 1.07
C GLU A 89 -8.44 -8.03 -0.07
N SER A 90 -8.20 -7.35 -1.18
CA SER A 90 -9.09 -7.45 -2.35
C SER A 90 -9.02 -8.82 -3.00
N GLY A 91 -7.82 -9.38 -3.08
CA GLY A 91 -7.58 -10.60 -3.85
C GLY A 91 -7.68 -10.39 -5.36
N GLY A 92 -7.73 -11.48 -6.06
CA GLY A 92 -7.93 -11.54 -7.51
C GLY A 92 -8.83 -12.71 -7.89
N PRO A 93 -9.28 -12.81 -9.13
CA PRO A 93 -9.99 -13.97 -9.62
C PRO A 93 -9.08 -15.21 -9.56
N GLU A 94 -9.68 -16.37 -9.60
CA GLU A 94 -8.93 -17.63 -9.69
C GLU A 94 -7.90 -17.59 -10.84
N PRO A 95 -6.75 -18.27 -10.68
CA PRO A 95 -5.74 -18.32 -11.71
C PRO A 95 -6.30 -18.78 -13.05
N GLY A 96 -6.13 -17.99 -14.10
CA GLY A 96 -6.67 -18.26 -15.44
C GLY A 96 -8.06 -17.70 -15.71
N VAL A 97 -8.73 -17.11 -14.73
CA VAL A 97 -10.08 -16.54 -14.85
C VAL A 97 -10.06 -15.01 -14.77
N GLY A 98 -9.77 -14.35 -15.87
CA GLY A 98 -9.91 -12.89 -15.97
C GLY A 98 -8.71 -12.07 -15.47
N CYS A 99 -8.89 -10.74 -15.42
CA CYS A 99 -7.86 -9.80 -15.00
C CYS A 99 -7.94 -9.52 -13.49
N ALA A 100 -6.83 -9.69 -12.79
CA ALA A 100 -6.72 -9.42 -11.35
C ALA A 100 -7.17 -7.99 -10.95
N GLY A 101 -7.01 -7.03 -11.83
CA GLY A 101 -7.48 -5.67 -11.61
C GLY A 101 -9.00 -5.50 -11.48
N ARG A 102 -9.81 -6.45 -12.00
CA ARG A 102 -11.26 -6.45 -11.76
C ARG A 102 -11.58 -6.71 -10.29
N GLY A 103 -10.89 -7.66 -9.66
CA GLY A 103 -11.08 -7.94 -8.23
C GLY A 103 -10.82 -6.72 -7.35
N VAL A 104 -9.78 -5.95 -7.68
CA VAL A 104 -9.48 -4.70 -6.95
C VAL A 104 -10.63 -3.69 -7.08
N ILE A 105 -11.18 -3.50 -8.30
CA ILE A 105 -12.31 -2.59 -8.53
C ILE A 105 -13.53 -3.04 -7.72
N THR A 106 -13.89 -4.31 -7.82
CA THR A 106 -15.04 -4.89 -7.10
C THR A 106 -14.90 -4.73 -5.60
N ALA A 107 -13.73 -5.06 -5.04
CA ALA A 107 -13.48 -4.94 -3.61
C ALA A 107 -13.54 -3.49 -3.11
N ILE A 108 -12.97 -2.52 -3.84
CA ILE A 108 -13.00 -1.11 -3.42
C ILE A 108 -14.42 -0.55 -3.50
N ASN A 109 -15.20 -0.90 -4.53
CA ASN A 109 -16.59 -0.46 -4.64
C ASN A 109 -17.44 -1.06 -3.50
N PHE A 110 -17.30 -2.34 -3.23
CA PHE A 110 -17.95 -2.99 -2.09
C PHE A 110 -17.64 -2.29 -0.76
N LEU A 111 -16.38 -2.00 -0.48
CA LEU A 111 -15.99 -1.28 0.74
C LEU A 111 -16.60 0.12 0.83
N GLU A 112 -16.84 0.77 -0.30
CA GLU A 112 -17.49 2.09 -0.36
C GLU A 112 -18.98 1.98 -0.10
N GLU A 113 -19.64 1.03 -0.73
CA GLU A 113 -21.08 0.75 -0.61
C GLU A 113 -21.44 0.32 0.81
N GLU A 114 -20.61 -0.52 1.45
CA GLU A 114 -20.78 -0.97 2.84
C GLU A 114 -20.29 0.05 3.88
N GLY A 115 -19.87 1.25 3.47
CA GLY A 115 -19.50 2.32 4.40
C GLY A 115 -18.22 2.07 5.20
N ALA A 116 -17.29 1.28 4.68
CA ALA A 116 -16.01 0.97 5.34
C ALA A 116 -15.17 2.22 5.65
N TYR A 117 -15.34 3.28 4.86
CA TYR A 117 -14.62 4.55 4.98
C TYR A 117 -15.34 5.51 5.92
N ASP A 118 -15.45 5.13 7.17
CA ASP A 118 -16.15 5.91 8.19
C ASP A 118 -15.42 7.22 8.57
N GLU A 119 -16.15 8.18 9.15
CA GLU A 119 -15.62 9.49 9.56
C GLU A 119 -14.58 9.41 10.69
N ALA A 120 -14.43 8.25 11.33
CA ALA A 120 -13.48 8.04 12.40
C ALA A 120 -12.07 7.73 11.87
N LEU A 121 -11.93 7.35 10.59
CA LEU A 121 -10.64 7.07 9.97
C LEU A 121 -9.87 8.36 9.69
N ASP A 122 -8.60 8.37 10.07
CA ASP A 122 -7.64 9.42 9.67
C ASP A 122 -7.04 9.10 8.28
N PHE A 123 -6.73 7.82 8.02
CA PHE A 123 -6.03 7.37 6.81
C PHE A 123 -6.60 6.08 6.24
N VAL A 124 -6.60 5.99 4.91
CA VAL A 124 -6.72 4.73 4.15
C VAL A 124 -5.49 4.59 3.25
N PHE A 125 -4.82 3.44 3.34
CA PHE A 125 -3.71 3.08 2.47
C PHE A 125 -4.10 1.94 1.54
N TYR A 126 -3.94 2.18 0.23
CA TYR A 126 -4.05 1.16 -0.80
C TYR A 126 -2.65 0.65 -1.13
N ASP A 127 -2.35 -0.61 -0.79
CA ASP A 127 -1.09 -1.26 -1.16
C ASP A 127 -1.23 -1.93 -2.53
N VAL A 128 -0.82 -1.23 -3.58
CA VAL A 128 -1.14 -1.59 -4.96
C VAL A 128 0.01 -2.33 -5.63
N LEU A 129 -0.30 -3.43 -6.33
CA LEU A 129 0.67 -4.15 -7.17
C LEU A 129 1.23 -3.22 -8.26
N GLY A 130 2.56 -3.07 -8.32
CA GLY A 130 3.19 -1.95 -8.98
C GLY A 130 3.84 -2.18 -10.33
N ASP A 131 3.94 -3.41 -10.84
CA ASP A 131 4.71 -3.68 -12.07
C ASP A 131 3.94 -3.39 -13.36
N VAL A 132 2.62 -3.39 -13.30
CA VAL A 132 1.78 -3.20 -14.48
C VAL A 132 0.66 -2.22 -14.16
N VAL A 133 0.70 -1.06 -14.78
CA VAL A 133 -0.42 -0.10 -14.74
C VAL A 133 -1.51 -0.59 -15.71
N CYS A 134 -2.04 -1.80 -15.48
CA CYS A 134 -3.26 -2.20 -16.17
C CYS A 134 -4.46 -1.48 -15.56
N GLY A 135 -5.55 -1.36 -16.32
CA GLY A 135 -6.70 -0.53 -15.96
C GLY A 135 -7.24 -0.74 -14.54
N GLY A 136 -7.20 -1.97 -14.01
CA GLY A 136 -7.69 -2.28 -12.67
C GLY A 136 -6.78 -1.80 -11.54
N PHE A 137 -5.46 -1.97 -11.68
CA PHE A 137 -4.50 -1.48 -10.68
C PHE A 137 -4.33 0.05 -10.70
N ALA A 138 -4.77 0.71 -11.79
CA ALA A 138 -4.85 2.17 -11.83
C ALA A 138 -6.14 2.71 -11.19
N MET A 139 -7.04 1.85 -10.72
CA MET A 139 -8.34 2.26 -10.19
C MET A 139 -8.24 3.27 -9.04
N PRO A 140 -7.38 3.09 -8.02
CA PRO A 140 -7.25 4.09 -6.97
C PRO A 140 -6.88 5.49 -7.49
N ILE A 141 -6.17 5.54 -8.63
CA ILE A 141 -5.79 6.79 -9.30
C ILE A 141 -6.94 7.31 -10.17
N ARG A 142 -7.52 6.43 -11.01
CA ARG A 142 -8.51 6.81 -12.04
C ARG A 142 -9.83 7.30 -11.45
N GLU A 143 -10.29 6.64 -10.39
CA GLU A 143 -11.58 6.92 -9.74
C GLU A 143 -11.44 7.92 -8.57
N ASN A 144 -10.29 8.60 -8.47
CA ASN A 144 -9.98 9.53 -7.38
C ASN A 144 -10.15 8.93 -5.97
N LYS A 145 -9.98 7.61 -5.84
CA LYS A 145 -10.07 6.93 -4.53
C LYS A 145 -8.88 7.31 -3.65
N ALA A 146 -7.68 7.46 -4.24
CA ALA A 146 -6.49 7.95 -3.56
C ALA A 146 -6.07 9.30 -4.13
N GLN A 147 -6.02 10.33 -3.27
CA GLN A 147 -5.56 11.66 -3.66
C GLN A 147 -4.03 11.77 -3.65
N GLU A 148 -3.37 10.99 -2.82
CA GLU A 148 -1.92 11.02 -2.63
C GLU A 148 -1.29 9.71 -3.07
N ILE A 149 -0.40 9.78 -4.05
CA ILE A 149 0.29 8.62 -4.57
C ILE A 149 1.75 8.68 -4.15
N TYR A 150 2.22 7.65 -3.48
CA TYR A 150 3.62 7.46 -3.14
C TYR A 150 4.20 6.30 -3.94
N ILE A 151 5.47 6.39 -4.32
CA ILE A 151 6.14 5.32 -5.06
C ILE A 151 7.35 4.86 -4.26
N VAL A 152 7.34 3.59 -3.84
CA VAL A 152 8.50 2.94 -3.24
C VAL A 152 9.46 2.53 -4.34
N CYS A 153 10.70 2.96 -4.24
CA CYS A 153 11.75 2.69 -5.21
C CYS A 153 13.12 2.48 -4.52
N SER A 154 14.16 2.27 -5.30
CA SER A 154 15.56 2.16 -4.85
C SER A 154 16.48 2.69 -5.94
N GLY A 155 17.78 2.82 -5.67
CA GLY A 155 18.80 3.23 -6.64
C GLY A 155 19.05 2.24 -7.78
N GLU A 156 18.44 1.06 -7.75
CA GLU A 156 18.52 0.10 -8.84
C GLU A 156 17.83 0.63 -10.12
N MET A 157 18.50 0.49 -11.27
CA MET A 157 18.02 0.99 -12.56
C MET A 157 16.56 0.60 -12.84
N MET A 158 16.21 -0.67 -12.64
CA MET A 158 14.86 -1.16 -12.95
C MET A 158 13.81 -0.67 -11.94
N ALA A 159 14.19 -0.34 -10.70
CA ALA A 159 13.29 0.26 -9.72
C ALA A 159 13.00 1.73 -10.09
N MET A 160 14.02 2.49 -10.49
CA MET A 160 13.86 3.86 -10.99
C MET A 160 13.06 3.91 -12.29
N TYR A 161 13.29 2.95 -13.21
CA TYR A 161 12.52 2.84 -14.45
C TYR A 161 11.04 2.58 -14.19
N ALA A 162 10.73 1.65 -13.28
CA ALA A 162 9.35 1.39 -12.85
C ALA A 162 8.70 2.63 -12.20
N ALA A 163 9.42 3.31 -11.31
CA ALA A 163 8.93 4.54 -10.69
C ALA A 163 8.60 5.63 -11.72
N ASN A 164 9.46 5.82 -12.72
CA ASN A 164 9.22 6.77 -13.81
C ASN A 164 7.97 6.39 -14.65
N ASN A 165 7.75 5.11 -14.93
CA ASN A 165 6.58 4.67 -15.68
C ASN A 165 5.28 4.83 -14.90
N ILE A 166 5.30 4.52 -13.59
CA ILE A 166 4.16 4.75 -12.69
C ILE A 166 3.84 6.25 -12.65
N ALA A 167 4.85 7.11 -12.46
CA ALA A 167 4.68 8.55 -12.43
C ALA A 167 4.05 9.10 -13.72
N LYS A 168 4.46 8.61 -14.90
CA LYS A 168 3.83 8.97 -16.18
C LYS A 168 2.36 8.55 -16.24
N GLY A 169 2.01 7.39 -15.64
CA GLY A 169 0.64 6.96 -15.52
C GLY A 169 -0.19 7.92 -14.64
N ILE A 170 0.37 8.40 -13.53
CA ILE A 170 -0.29 9.34 -12.62
C ILE A 170 -0.57 10.67 -13.33
N VAL A 171 0.42 11.23 -14.05
CA VAL A 171 0.26 12.51 -14.77
C VAL A 171 -0.93 12.48 -15.73
N LYS A 172 -1.19 11.35 -16.36
CA LYS A 172 -2.32 11.18 -17.28
C LYS A 172 -3.67 11.43 -16.58
N TYR A 173 -3.77 11.10 -15.30
CA TYR A 173 -5.00 11.24 -14.51
C TYR A 173 -4.99 12.49 -13.61
N ALA A 174 -3.82 13.03 -13.29
CA ALA A 174 -3.70 14.25 -12.49
C ALA A 174 -4.35 15.47 -13.15
N ASN A 175 -4.38 15.50 -14.48
CA ASN A 175 -4.99 16.59 -15.25
C ASN A 175 -6.52 16.69 -15.11
N SER A 176 -7.19 15.61 -14.65
CA SER A 176 -8.62 15.61 -14.34
C SER A 176 -8.94 16.08 -12.93
N GLY A 177 -7.94 16.40 -12.12
CA GLY A 177 -8.04 16.92 -10.77
C GLY A 177 -8.17 15.85 -9.69
N GLY A 178 -7.61 16.12 -8.52
CA GLY A 178 -7.78 15.31 -7.31
C GLY A 178 -6.67 14.34 -6.97
N VAL A 179 -5.80 13.95 -7.90
CA VAL A 179 -4.68 13.02 -7.66
C VAL A 179 -3.34 13.72 -7.85
N ARG A 180 -2.39 13.47 -6.95
CA ARG A 180 -1.02 13.99 -7.07
C ARG A 180 0.03 12.93 -6.75
N LEU A 181 1.19 13.00 -7.39
CA LEU A 181 2.37 12.29 -6.96
C LEU A 181 2.93 12.99 -5.71
N ALA A 182 2.67 12.40 -4.55
CA ALA A 182 2.99 13.00 -3.25
C ALA A 182 4.49 12.85 -2.92
N GLY A 183 5.13 11.75 -3.35
CA GLY A 183 6.56 11.58 -3.13
C GLY A 183 7.12 10.23 -3.54
N LEU A 184 8.44 10.14 -3.50
CA LEU A 184 9.18 8.88 -3.62
C LEU A 184 9.66 8.44 -2.23
N ILE A 185 9.48 7.17 -1.91
CA ILE A 185 10.04 6.54 -0.71
C ILE A 185 11.20 5.67 -1.17
N CYS A 186 12.40 6.00 -0.75
CA CYS A 186 13.57 5.17 -1.05
C CYS A 186 13.66 4.03 -0.04
N ASN A 187 13.36 2.80 -0.45
CA ASN A 187 13.65 1.60 0.33
C ASN A 187 15.01 1.05 -0.11
N SER A 188 16.04 1.37 0.64
CA SER A 188 17.44 1.18 0.25
C SER A 188 17.77 -0.28 -0.10
N ARG A 189 18.55 -0.44 -1.17
CA ARG A 189 19.20 -1.68 -1.59
C ARG A 189 20.73 -1.61 -1.41
N ASN A 190 21.21 -0.56 -0.71
CA ASN A 190 22.62 -0.27 -0.53
C ASN A 190 23.37 -0.10 -1.87
N THR A 191 22.73 0.54 -2.84
CA THR A 191 23.40 0.91 -4.10
C THR A 191 24.20 2.21 -3.92
N ASP A 192 25.24 2.39 -4.71
CA ASP A 192 26.10 3.59 -4.61
C ASP A 192 25.30 4.87 -4.90
N ARG A 193 25.44 5.87 -4.03
CA ARG A 193 24.80 7.20 -4.16
C ARG A 193 23.28 7.11 -4.32
N GLU A 194 22.67 6.17 -3.63
CA GLU A 194 21.25 5.83 -3.79
C GLU A 194 20.32 7.01 -3.49
N ASP A 195 20.60 7.73 -2.42
CA ASP A 195 19.86 8.93 -2.02
C ASP A 195 19.93 10.04 -3.06
N GLU A 196 21.12 10.33 -3.61
CA GLU A 196 21.30 11.32 -4.67
C GLU A 196 20.54 10.93 -5.95
N LEU A 197 20.59 9.64 -6.33
CA LEU A 197 19.88 9.13 -7.51
C LEU A 197 18.36 9.30 -7.36
N ILE A 198 17.81 8.99 -6.18
CA ILE A 198 16.36 9.11 -5.94
C ILE A 198 15.95 10.57 -5.80
N MET A 199 16.76 11.43 -5.17
CA MET A 199 16.50 12.87 -5.14
C MET A 199 16.48 13.47 -6.57
N ALA A 200 17.43 13.08 -7.41
CA ALA A 200 17.49 13.53 -8.79
C ALA A 200 16.26 13.03 -9.61
N LEU A 201 15.84 11.79 -9.40
CA LEU A 201 14.63 11.24 -10.01
C LEU A 201 13.39 12.01 -9.54
N ALA A 202 13.25 12.24 -8.25
CA ALA A 202 12.12 12.99 -7.69
C ALA A 202 12.02 14.40 -8.29
N ALA A 203 13.13 15.12 -8.37
CA ALA A 203 13.20 16.44 -8.99
C ALA A 203 12.74 16.42 -10.44
N ARG A 204 13.17 15.42 -11.24
CA ARG A 204 12.74 15.25 -12.65
C ARG A 204 11.24 14.92 -12.77
N LEU A 205 10.66 14.28 -11.78
CA LEU A 205 9.23 13.94 -11.74
C LEU A 205 8.36 15.06 -11.14
N GLY A 206 8.97 16.17 -10.70
CA GLY A 206 8.27 17.29 -10.09
C GLY A 206 7.72 16.98 -8.68
N THR A 207 8.41 16.10 -7.96
CA THR A 207 8.08 15.70 -6.58
C THR A 207 9.32 15.71 -5.69
N THR A 208 9.21 15.16 -4.48
CA THR A 208 10.31 15.05 -3.52
C THR A 208 10.58 13.59 -3.13
N MET A 209 11.76 13.29 -2.64
CA MET A 209 11.98 12.08 -1.87
C MET A 209 11.39 12.33 -0.47
N THR A 210 10.33 11.60 -0.14
CA THR A 210 9.62 11.75 1.15
C THR A 210 10.50 11.26 2.29
N HIS A 211 11.10 10.09 2.12
CA HIS A 211 11.99 9.50 3.12
C HIS A 211 12.95 8.49 2.48
N PHE A 212 14.10 8.34 3.11
CA PHE A 212 15.07 7.29 2.81
C PHE A 212 15.03 6.26 3.93
N VAL A 213 14.54 5.06 3.64
CA VAL A 213 14.47 3.93 4.58
C VAL A 213 15.73 3.08 4.40
N PRO A 214 16.68 3.10 5.33
CA PRO A 214 17.89 2.32 5.24
C PRO A 214 17.60 0.82 5.32
N ARG A 215 18.40 0.02 4.65
CA ARG A 215 18.29 -1.44 4.71
C ARG A 215 18.85 -1.97 6.01
N HIS A 216 18.03 -2.66 6.79
CA HIS A 216 18.45 -3.25 8.06
C HIS A 216 17.83 -4.63 8.29
N ASN A 217 18.60 -5.54 8.93
CA ASN A 217 18.13 -6.92 9.21
C ASN A 217 17.00 -6.99 10.23
N ALA A 218 16.76 -5.93 11.02
CA ALA A 218 15.61 -5.87 11.93
C ALA A 218 14.28 -6.08 11.20
N VAL A 219 14.16 -5.59 9.95
CA VAL A 219 12.99 -5.81 9.11
C VAL A 219 12.77 -7.31 8.85
N GLN A 220 13.83 -8.02 8.43
CA GLN A 220 13.76 -9.47 8.20
C GLN A 220 13.42 -10.23 9.49
N HIS A 221 14.03 -9.84 10.62
CA HIS A 221 13.78 -10.49 11.92
C HIS A 221 12.31 -10.34 12.36
N ALA A 222 11.73 -9.16 12.15
CA ALA A 222 10.32 -8.88 12.40
C ALA A 222 9.42 -9.69 11.45
N GLU A 223 9.71 -9.71 10.13
CA GLU A 223 8.93 -10.45 9.12
C GLU A 223 8.90 -11.97 9.39
N ILE A 224 10.01 -12.57 9.84
CA ILE A 224 10.06 -13.99 10.23
C ILE A 224 9.06 -14.27 11.37
N ARG A 225 8.84 -13.32 12.25
CA ARG A 225 7.85 -13.38 13.32
C ARG A 225 6.46 -12.90 12.92
N ARG A 226 6.28 -12.51 11.66
CA ARG A 226 5.05 -11.96 11.11
C ARG A 226 4.59 -10.69 11.85
N MET A 227 5.55 -9.84 12.21
CA MET A 227 5.35 -8.58 12.91
C MET A 227 5.95 -7.43 12.08
N THR A 228 5.48 -6.24 12.31
CA THR A 228 6.19 -5.02 11.89
C THR A 228 7.39 -4.77 12.81
N VAL A 229 8.33 -3.94 12.38
CA VAL A 229 9.45 -3.53 13.25
C VAL A 229 8.94 -2.73 14.44
N ILE A 230 7.89 -1.92 14.22
CA ILE A 230 7.22 -1.12 15.27
C ILE A 230 6.75 -2.01 16.42
N GLU A 231 6.19 -3.17 16.10
CA GLU A 231 5.70 -4.11 17.12
C GLU A 231 6.81 -5.00 17.68
N TYR A 232 7.71 -5.48 16.81
CA TYR A 232 8.75 -6.43 17.16
C TYR A 232 9.83 -5.85 18.06
N ASP A 233 10.31 -4.65 17.73
CA ASP A 233 11.32 -3.90 18.51
C ASP A 233 11.07 -2.39 18.36
N PRO A 234 10.13 -1.84 19.15
CA PRO A 234 9.76 -0.43 19.05
C PRO A 234 10.89 0.53 19.40
N THR A 235 11.97 0.05 20.03
CA THR A 235 13.13 0.88 20.44
C THR A 235 14.26 0.88 19.41
N HIS A 236 14.13 0.06 18.36
CA HIS A 236 15.15 -0.05 17.33
C HIS A 236 15.15 1.19 16.42
N SER A 237 16.33 1.66 16.01
CA SER A 237 16.45 2.80 15.08
C SER A 237 15.69 2.64 13.77
N GLN A 238 15.50 1.40 13.28
CA GLN A 238 14.70 1.12 12.11
C GLN A 238 13.20 1.41 12.33
N ALA A 239 12.70 1.30 13.57
CA ALA A 239 11.33 1.73 13.90
C ALA A 239 11.21 3.25 13.80
N ASP A 240 12.25 3.99 14.19
CA ASP A 240 12.26 5.45 14.08
C ASP A 240 12.23 5.92 12.62
N GLU A 241 12.83 5.17 11.70
CA GLU A 241 12.73 5.46 10.26
C GLU A 241 11.29 5.38 9.74
N TYR A 242 10.51 4.41 10.22
CA TYR A 242 9.09 4.30 9.85
C TYR A 242 8.19 5.31 10.57
N ARG A 243 8.58 5.79 11.75
CA ARG A 243 7.89 6.90 12.43
C ARG A 243 8.17 8.25 11.78
N ALA A 244 9.35 8.40 11.17
CA ALA A 244 9.74 9.59 10.45
C ALA A 244 9.17 9.70 9.03
N LEU A 245 8.78 8.56 8.42
CA LEU A 245 8.12 8.48 7.13
C LEU A 245 6.71 9.06 7.16
#